data_2b02a5d9fce6aee390b52c7b76642b1a
#
_entry.id   2b02a5d9fce6aee390b52c7b76642b1a
#
_cell.length_a   1.000
_cell.length_b   1.000
_cell.length_c   1.000
_cell.angle_alpha   90.00
_cell.angle_beta   90.00
_cell.angle_gamma   90.00
#
_symmetry.space_group_name_H-M   'P 1'
#
loop_
_entity.id
_entity.type
_entity.pdbx_description
1 polymer ?
#
loop_
_entity_poly.entity_id
_entity_poly.type
_entity_poly.pdbx_seq_one_letter_code
_entity_poly.pdbx_strand_id
1 'polypeptide(L)'
;ILDEFSSPGFHVEAEELSIPMMTRIEEVEEKREYLLSRYLKPPKLVVFIGDPAWLVCQPLFDKEWKDIPTVICYSRDSMPRNLENFVNKDFLGEGKFVLTEVATAGYNLTVIKQPFYVKNTIDLIRRLQPEVKKIALISDDRYISAMVREEVCGVLEKDFPELKLDLLTSIDISTEKLLDTLMGYSREVGIIYNSWFVRKKQSESHYLSDNLQKIIYGFVDAPVFTLTEMDMETGAFAGGYFISASTFGKVAVQTIRQILDGVPARNVEGRIGGEPKVYLNYHHLQHHGVDPNSITGDVVFYQVPPNFYQLYKEYIIIGLAFIILLGAIGLMRFHVMCQRRQQRQREFQLLSQYRKLVDNMPVIYIRKQLIFDEEGNVVDFIFRDVNNLFEEVFHCTRDRVVGKRLSEADVDNQLLDYMMDKESGRITSFVFPEENNKIRYYDKLSFPSSEKNFVDVFFIDRTEEYLVSLKMKEHQVSLEALNRRYELVLGATRLIPWTWNLLNKEISYDITYVTHGYCKTKDSRMMTEKEGIMIVHQDDRVRMHNAYLDLYYDRVNIIREEHRSLFWDGTDEYVWFESFVTVGDRDGEGH
;
A
#
# COMPACT_ATOMS: atom_id res chain seq x y z
N ILE A 1 -25.12 -8.60 -1.74
CA ILE A 1 -26.55 -8.52 -2.08
C ILE A 1 -26.86 -7.23 -2.82
N LEU A 2 -26.51 -6.06 -2.28
CA LEU A 2 -26.78 -4.76 -2.91
C LEU A 2 -26.17 -4.67 -4.31
N ASP A 3 -24.91 -5.06 -4.49
CA ASP A 3 -24.21 -5.01 -5.79
C ASP A 3 -24.90 -5.85 -6.87
N GLU A 4 -25.45 -7.00 -6.49
CA GLU A 4 -26.13 -7.92 -7.43
C GLU A 4 -27.44 -7.36 -7.96
N PHE A 5 -28.12 -6.52 -7.16
CA PHE A 5 -29.41 -5.90 -7.52
C PHE A 5 -29.28 -4.42 -7.91
N SER A 6 -28.05 -3.92 -8.10
CA SER A 6 -27.79 -2.54 -8.59
C SER A 6 -27.94 -2.38 -10.10
N SER A 7 -28.35 -3.44 -10.82
CA SER A 7 -28.53 -3.42 -12.28
C SER A 7 -29.83 -2.71 -12.70
N PRO A 8 -29.93 -2.18 -13.93
CA PRO A 8 -31.16 -1.54 -14.43
C PRO A 8 -32.36 -2.49 -14.33
N GLY A 9 -33.39 -2.11 -13.58
CA GLY A 9 -34.61 -2.87 -13.35
C GLY A 9 -34.98 -3.09 -11.89
N PHE A 10 -34.04 -2.89 -10.98
CA PHE A 10 -34.29 -2.91 -9.54
C PHE A 10 -33.96 -1.54 -8.93
N HIS A 11 -34.84 -1.08 -8.06
CA HIS A 11 -34.57 0.04 -7.17
C HIS A 11 -34.43 -0.52 -5.76
N VAL A 12 -33.22 -0.49 -5.22
CA VAL A 12 -32.90 -1.03 -3.90
C VAL A 12 -32.57 0.13 -2.97
N GLU A 13 -33.30 0.22 -1.87
CA GLU A 13 -33.02 1.15 -0.78
C GLU A 13 -32.55 0.38 0.45
N ALA A 14 -31.51 0.86 1.11
CA ALA A 14 -31.00 0.32 2.35
C ALA A 14 -31.30 1.27 3.50
N GLU A 15 -31.94 0.75 4.54
CA GLU A 15 -32.27 1.50 5.75
C GLU A 15 -31.49 0.97 6.94
N GLU A 16 -30.75 1.85 7.58
CA GLU A 16 -30.09 1.53 8.84
C GLU A 16 -31.02 1.84 9.99
N LEU A 17 -31.41 0.81 10.73
CA LEU A 17 -32.33 0.93 11.85
C LEU A 17 -31.63 1.23 13.18
N SER A 18 -30.31 1.02 13.28
CA SER A 18 -29.50 1.21 14.50
C SER A 18 -30.07 0.53 15.76
N ILE A 19 -30.75 -0.59 15.57
CA ILE A 19 -31.55 -1.27 16.62
C ILE A 19 -30.73 -1.68 17.84
N PRO A 20 -29.46 -2.17 17.70
CA PRO A 20 -28.67 -2.51 18.88
C PRO A 20 -28.42 -1.35 19.85
N MET A 21 -28.60 -0.13 19.36
CA MET A 21 -28.39 1.11 20.14
C MET A 21 -29.67 1.58 20.85
N MET A 22 -30.83 1.07 20.46
CA MET A 22 -32.10 1.46 21.05
C MET A 22 -32.18 1.04 22.52
N THR A 23 -32.64 1.95 23.36
CA THR A 23 -32.77 1.80 24.80
C THR A 23 -34.19 2.00 25.33
N ARG A 24 -35.09 2.47 24.44
CA ARG A 24 -36.49 2.76 24.77
C ARG A 24 -37.40 2.26 23.66
N ILE A 25 -38.62 1.87 24.07
CA ILE A 25 -39.64 1.37 23.11
C ILE A 25 -40.11 2.50 22.16
N GLU A 26 -40.16 3.72 22.66
CA GLU A 26 -40.57 4.90 21.87
C GLU A 26 -39.66 5.09 20.62
N GLU A 27 -38.39 4.83 20.76
CA GLU A 27 -37.43 4.91 19.63
C GLU A 27 -37.77 3.92 18.50
N VAL A 28 -38.35 2.76 18.88
CA VAL A 28 -38.81 1.76 17.93
C VAL A 28 -40.06 2.22 17.22
N GLU A 29 -41.00 2.84 17.93
CA GLU A 29 -42.24 3.37 17.37
C GLU A 29 -41.96 4.52 16.41
N GLU A 30 -41.09 5.44 16.78
CA GLU A 30 -40.58 6.52 15.90
C GLU A 30 -39.98 5.95 14.60
N LYS A 31 -39.22 4.86 14.68
CA LYS A 31 -38.61 4.22 13.52
C LYS A 31 -39.66 3.59 12.60
N ARG A 32 -40.71 2.98 13.17
CA ARG A 32 -41.83 2.45 12.37
C ARG A 32 -42.60 3.54 11.65
N GLU A 33 -42.91 4.64 12.33
CA GLU A 33 -43.57 5.82 11.76
C GLU A 33 -42.72 6.41 10.65
N TYR A 34 -41.42 6.53 10.87
CA TYR A 34 -40.46 6.97 9.81
C TYR A 34 -40.56 6.07 8.58
N LEU A 35 -40.50 4.74 8.74
CA LEU A 35 -40.58 3.82 7.61
C LEU A 35 -41.92 3.95 6.86
N LEU A 36 -43.04 4.07 7.56
CA LEU A 36 -44.34 4.29 6.94
C LEU A 36 -44.44 5.60 6.20
N SER A 37 -43.88 6.67 6.76
CA SER A 37 -43.87 7.98 6.11
C SER A 37 -43.00 8.02 4.84
N ARG A 38 -41.90 7.28 4.88
CA ARG A 38 -40.96 7.19 3.74
C ARG A 38 -41.49 6.30 2.61
N TYR A 39 -42.07 5.16 2.98
CA TYR A 39 -42.58 4.17 2.02
C TYR A 39 -44.10 4.21 1.89
N LEU A 40 -44.63 5.34 1.36
CA LEU A 40 -46.07 5.50 1.10
C LEU A 40 -46.64 4.40 0.17
N LYS A 41 -45.80 3.87 -0.73
CA LYS A 41 -46.08 2.65 -1.47
C LYS A 41 -45.26 1.52 -0.85
N PRO A 42 -45.86 0.44 -0.36
CA PRO A 42 -45.15 -0.67 0.22
C PRO A 42 -44.11 -1.24 -0.75
N PRO A 43 -42.94 -1.68 -0.28
CA PRO A 43 -41.91 -2.29 -1.10
C PRO A 43 -42.44 -3.63 -1.69
N LYS A 44 -41.87 -4.04 -2.82
CA LYS A 44 -42.24 -5.33 -3.46
C LYS A 44 -41.63 -6.53 -2.70
N LEU A 45 -40.55 -6.31 -2.02
CA LEU A 45 -39.81 -7.30 -1.22
C LEU A 45 -39.08 -6.57 -0.10
N VAL A 46 -39.02 -7.17 1.08
CA VAL A 46 -38.20 -6.68 2.20
C VAL A 46 -37.16 -7.73 2.55
N VAL A 47 -35.93 -7.28 2.75
CA VAL A 47 -34.84 -8.12 3.23
C VAL A 47 -34.36 -7.56 4.56
N PHE A 48 -34.53 -8.32 5.64
CA PHE A 48 -34.02 -8.00 6.95
C PHE A 48 -32.63 -8.61 7.16
N ILE A 49 -31.74 -7.82 7.70
CA ILE A 49 -30.42 -8.27 8.13
C ILE A 49 -30.44 -8.41 9.66
N GLY A 50 -30.60 -9.65 10.11
CA GLY A 50 -30.72 -10.01 11.53
C GLY A 50 -32.15 -9.97 12.08
N ASP A 51 -32.38 -10.81 13.06
CA ASP A 51 -33.69 -10.98 13.76
C ASP A 51 -34.23 -9.68 14.38
N PRO A 52 -33.40 -8.78 14.95
CA PRO A 52 -33.89 -7.53 15.53
C PRO A 52 -34.65 -6.65 14.55
N ALA A 53 -34.22 -6.63 13.30
CA ALA A 53 -34.88 -5.84 12.27
C ALA A 53 -36.29 -6.35 11.99
N TRP A 54 -36.46 -7.65 11.99
CA TRP A 54 -37.79 -8.28 11.93
C TRP A 54 -38.65 -7.93 13.15
N LEU A 55 -38.12 -8.09 14.37
CA LEU A 55 -38.87 -7.79 15.61
C LEU A 55 -39.37 -6.34 15.66
N VAL A 56 -38.55 -5.40 15.21
CA VAL A 56 -38.93 -4.00 15.11
C VAL A 56 -40.04 -3.79 14.10
N CYS A 57 -39.95 -4.40 12.93
CA CYS A 57 -40.86 -4.13 11.81
C CYS A 57 -42.07 -5.07 11.77
N GLN A 58 -42.12 -6.16 12.56
CA GLN A 58 -43.18 -7.15 12.54
C GLN A 58 -44.58 -6.55 12.60
N PRO A 59 -44.92 -5.54 13.48
CA PRO A 59 -46.25 -4.94 13.52
C PRO A 59 -46.69 -4.25 12.19
N LEU A 60 -45.77 -3.88 11.32
CA LEU A 60 -46.07 -3.35 9.98
C LEU A 60 -46.65 -4.45 9.09
N PHE A 61 -46.17 -5.69 9.25
CA PHE A 61 -46.62 -6.85 8.49
C PHE A 61 -47.97 -7.43 9.00
N ASP A 62 -48.39 -7.01 10.17
CA ASP A 62 -49.73 -7.29 10.67
C ASP A 62 -50.79 -6.36 10.02
N LYS A 63 -50.33 -5.20 9.47
CA LYS A 63 -51.19 -4.12 8.97
C LYS A 63 -50.82 -3.66 7.55
N GLU A 64 -50.07 -2.57 7.45
CA GLU A 64 -49.82 -1.82 6.20
C GLU A 64 -48.98 -2.63 5.18
N TRP A 65 -48.08 -3.49 5.68
CA TRP A 65 -47.21 -4.32 4.83
C TRP A 65 -47.63 -5.78 4.81
N LYS A 66 -48.89 -6.05 5.05
CA LYS A 66 -49.44 -7.40 5.03
C LYS A 66 -49.12 -8.09 3.70
N ASP A 67 -48.74 -9.36 3.78
CA ASP A 67 -48.41 -10.23 2.65
C ASP A 67 -47.20 -9.81 1.77
N ILE A 68 -46.46 -8.77 2.15
CA ILE A 68 -45.22 -8.42 1.44
C ILE A 68 -44.22 -9.58 1.58
N PRO A 69 -43.67 -10.07 0.45
CA PRO A 69 -42.65 -11.09 0.50
C PRO A 69 -41.44 -10.61 1.31
N THR A 70 -40.93 -11.47 2.19
CA THR A 70 -39.88 -11.08 3.11
C THR A 70 -38.80 -12.16 3.21
N VAL A 71 -37.55 -11.75 3.32
CA VAL A 71 -36.40 -12.62 3.63
C VAL A 71 -35.73 -12.11 4.89
N ILE A 72 -35.57 -12.98 5.89
CA ILE A 72 -34.74 -12.68 7.06
C ILE A 72 -33.38 -13.36 6.86
N CYS A 73 -32.34 -12.56 6.76
CA CYS A 73 -30.95 -13.01 6.63
C CYS A 73 -30.24 -12.96 8.00
N TYR A 74 -29.25 -13.82 8.19
CA TYR A 74 -28.45 -13.92 9.42
C TYR A 74 -29.29 -14.25 10.66
N SER A 75 -30.40 -14.95 10.51
CA SER A 75 -31.24 -15.41 11.59
C SER A 75 -30.62 -16.59 12.35
N ARG A 76 -31.16 -16.88 13.51
CA ARG A 76 -30.81 -18.01 14.38
C ARG A 76 -31.97 -18.99 14.50
N ASP A 77 -31.76 -20.07 15.23
CA ASP A 77 -32.85 -21.03 15.51
C ASP A 77 -33.91 -20.47 16.44
N SER A 78 -33.53 -19.49 17.25
CA SER A 78 -34.45 -18.73 18.09
C SER A 78 -34.13 -17.24 18.08
N MET A 79 -35.11 -16.43 18.42
CA MET A 79 -35.00 -14.98 18.53
C MET A 79 -35.65 -14.50 19.83
N PRO A 80 -35.39 -13.26 20.28
CA PRO A 80 -36.06 -12.70 21.45
C PRO A 80 -37.58 -12.79 21.30
N ARG A 81 -38.26 -13.21 22.37
CA ARG A 81 -39.72 -13.45 22.36
C ARG A 81 -40.50 -12.18 22.07
N ASN A 82 -40.05 -11.04 22.60
CA ASN A 82 -40.69 -9.76 22.40
C ASN A 82 -39.69 -8.62 22.36
N LEU A 83 -40.15 -7.49 21.88
CA LEU A 83 -39.33 -6.29 21.71
C LEU A 83 -38.87 -5.71 23.05
N GLU A 84 -39.69 -5.83 24.13
CA GLU A 84 -39.35 -5.30 25.44
C GLU A 84 -38.11 -6.02 26.01
N ASN A 85 -38.08 -7.35 25.96
CA ASN A 85 -36.88 -8.11 26.35
C ASN A 85 -35.65 -7.67 25.56
N PHE A 86 -35.83 -7.41 24.26
CA PHE A 86 -34.73 -6.98 23.39
C PHE A 86 -34.20 -5.60 23.79
N VAL A 87 -35.09 -4.61 23.98
CA VAL A 87 -34.70 -3.23 24.32
C VAL A 87 -34.08 -3.17 25.72
N ASN A 88 -34.68 -3.86 26.68
CA ASN A 88 -34.18 -3.91 28.05
C ASN A 88 -32.96 -4.81 28.27
N LYS A 89 -32.52 -5.54 27.21
CA LYS A 89 -31.44 -6.53 27.27
C LYS A 89 -31.71 -7.64 28.32
N ASP A 90 -32.96 -7.99 28.48
CA ASP A 90 -33.41 -9.00 29.41
C ASP A 90 -33.47 -10.38 28.73
N PHE A 91 -32.34 -11.05 28.72
CA PHE A 91 -32.15 -12.34 28.05
C PHE A 91 -31.87 -13.50 29.02
N LEU A 92 -31.92 -13.25 30.32
CA LEU A 92 -31.70 -14.29 31.33
C LEU A 92 -33.01 -14.98 31.75
N GLY A 93 -32.97 -16.31 31.88
CA GLY A 93 -34.08 -17.12 32.33
C GLY A 93 -34.95 -17.71 31.20
N GLU A 94 -35.81 -18.65 31.58
CA GLU A 94 -36.69 -19.36 30.64
C GLU A 94 -37.70 -18.44 29.96
N GLY A 95 -38.06 -18.77 28.74
CA GLY A 95 -39.11 -18.08 27.98
C GLY A 95 -38.72 -16.72 27.37
N LYS A 96 -37.46 -16.31 27.47
CA LYS A 96 -36.97 -15.06 26.84
C LYS A 96 -36.80 -15.18 25.34
N PHE A 97 -36.60 -16.38 24.85
CA PHE A 97 -36.47 -16.70 23.43
C PHE A 97 -37.65 -17.53 22.93
N VAL A 98 -37.91 -17.47 21.66
CA VAL A 98 -38.89 -18.26 20.92
C VAL A 98 -38.24 -18.81 19.66
N LEU A 99 -38.60 -20.01 19.24
CA LEU A 99 -38.14 -20.58 17.99
C LEU A 99 -38.48 -19.64 16.82
N THR A 100 -37.52 -19.38 15.97
CA THR A 100 -37.68 -18.49 14.81
C THR A 100 -38.84 -18.93 13.91
N GLU A 101 -39.01 -20.22 13.71
CA GLU A 101 -40.13 -20.79 12.95
C GLU A 101 -41.50 -20.48 13.57
N VAL A 102 -41.56 -20.45 14.89
CA VAL A 102 -42.80 -20.07 15.62
C VAL A 102 -43.03 -18.56 15.53
N ALA A 103 -42.00 -17.76 15.72
CA ALA A 103 -42.12 -16.30 15.68
C ALA A 103 -42.46 -15.77 14.28
N THR A 104 -42.13 -16.51 13.24
CA THR A 104 -42.35 -16.12 11.83
C THR A 104 -43.54 -16.83 11.18
N ALA A 105 -44.22 -17.72 11.93
CA ALA A 105 -45.36 -18.48 11.43
C ALA A 105 -46.51 -17.55 11.00
N GLY A 106 -47.10 -17.84 9.84
CA GLY A 106 -48.25 -17.09 9.30
C GLY A 106 -47.90 -15.92 8.41
N TYR A 107 -46.63 -15.50 8.34
CA TYR A 107 -46.18 -14.43 7.46
C TYR A 107 -45.73 -14.97 6.08
N ASN A 108 -45.74 -14.09 5.07
CA ASN A 108 -45.17 -14.40 3.74
C ASN A 108 -43.65 -14.17 3.76
N LEU A 109 -42.94 -15.01 4.48
CA LEU A 109 -41.50 -14.86 4.62
C LEU A 109 -40.75 -16.20 4.59
N THR A 110 -39.46 -16.12 4.29
CA THR A 110 -38.50 -17.20 4.47
C THR A 110 -37.29 -16.72 5.28
N VAL A 111 -36.58 -17.67 5.88
CA VAL A 111 -35.47 -17.40 6.78
C VAL A 111 -34.18 -18.06 6.26
N ILE A 112 -33.10 -17.29 6.21
CA ILE A 112 -31.76 -17.80 5.95
C ILE A 112 -30.98 -17.72 7.26
N LYS A 113 -30.69 -18.91 7.81
CA LYS A 113 -30.04 -19.06 9.10
C LYS A 113 -28.52 -19.02 8.96
N GLN A 114 -27.86 -18.45 9.96
CA GLN A 114 -26.40 -18.53 10.14
C GLN A 114 -26.11 -19.07 11.54
N PRO A 115 -25.99 -20.38 11.73
CA PRO A 115 -25.63 -20.97 13.01
C PRO A 115 -24.23 -20.53 13.48
N PHE A 116 -24.01 -20.55 14.78
CA PHE A 116 -22.67 -20.56 15.34
C PHE A 116 -22.16 -21.99 15.39
N TYR A 117 -20.93 -22.19 14.96
CA TYR A 117 -20.32 -23.51 14.98
C TYR A 117 -19.32 -23.58 16.15
N VAL A 118 -19.83 -23.40 17.37
CA VAL A 118 -19.05 -23.30 18.60
C VAL A 118 -18.19 -24.54 18.80
N LYS A 119 -18.80 -25.74 18.69
CA LYS A 119 -18.07 -27.01 18.85
C LYS A 119 -16.90 -27.12 17.87
N ASN A 120 -17.15 -26.84 16.60
CA ASN A 120 -16.12 -26.94 15.55
C ASN A 120 -15.01 -25.91 15.78
N THR A 121 -15.35 -24.70 16.27
CA THR A 121 -14.35 -23.67 16.61
C THR A 121 -13.51 -24.09 17.82
N ILE A 122 -14.11 -24.70 18.86
CA ILE A 122 -13.37 -25.23 20.01
C ILE A 122 -12.46 -26.40 19.57
N ASP A 123 -12.94 -27.31 18.73
CA ASP A 123 -12.13 -28.38 18.14
C ASP A 123 -10.95 -27.82 17.33
N LEU A 124 -11.18 -26.72 16.59
CA LEU A 124 -10.12 -26.02 15.86
C LEU A 124 -9.09 -25.43 16.84
N ILE A 125 -9.53 -24.75 17.89
CA ILE A 125 -8.65 -24.20 18.94
C ILE A 125 -7.80 -25.31 19.52
N ARG A 126 -8.37 -26.44 19.90
CA ARG A 126 -7.64 -27.60 20.47
C ARG A 126 -6.59 -28.19 19.50
N ARG A 127 -6.90 -28.19 18.23
CA ARG A 127 -5.91 -28.63 17.20
C ARG A 127 -4.74 -27.67 17.05
N LEU A 128 -5.00 -26.36 17.15
CA LEU A 128 -3.98 -25.32 17.01
C LEU A 128 -3.23 -25.02 18.31
N GLN A 129 -3.88 -25.28 19.46
CA GLN A 129 -3.35 -25.09 20.81
C GLN A 129 -3.58 -26.37 21.64
N PRO A 130 -2.77 -27.43 21.45
CA PRO A 130 -2.97 -28.71 22.15
C PRO A 130 -2.90 -28.60 23.68
N GLU A 131 -2.25 -27.56 24.19
CA GLU A 131 -2.10 -27.27 25.62
C GLU A 131 -3.33 -26.58 26.27
N VAL A 132 -4.37 -26.27 25.48
CA VAL A 132 -5.53 -25.52 25.98
C VAL A 132 -6.25 -26.27 27.12
N LYS A 133 -6.49 -25.58 28.22
CA LYS A 133 -7.18 -26.07 29.42
C LYS A 133 -8.42 -25.26 29.75
N LYS A 134 -8.56 -24.10 29.12
CA LYS A 134 -9.63 -23.15 29.41
C LYS A 134 -10.05 -22.43 28.14
N ILE A 135 -11.35 -22.18 28.02
CA ILE A 135 -11.88 -21.28 26.97
C ILE A 135 -12.27 -19.97 27.63
N ALA A 136 -11.76 -18.88 27.11
CA ALA A 136 -12.18 -17.54 27.47
C ALA A 136 -13.14 -17.01 26.40
N LEU A 137 -14.36 -16.64 26.78
CA LEU A 137 -15.36 -16.05 25.90
C LEU A 137 -15.49 -14.55 26.19
N ILE A 138 -15.12 -13.72 25.20
CA ILE A 138 -15.31 -12.27 25.24
C ILE A 138 -16.70 -11.95 24.68
N SER A 139 -17.55 -11.31 25.47
CA SER A 139 -18.97 -11.14 25.17
C SER A 139 -19.52 -9.83 25.75
N ASP A 140 -20.69 -9.39 25.28
CA ASP A 140 -21.38 -8.19 25.75
C ASP A 140 -22.86 -8.47 26.19
N ASP A 141 -23.64 -7.41 26.39
CA ASP A 141 -25.01 -7.49 26.86
C ASP A 141 -26.07 -7.70 25.77
N ARG A 142 -25.66 -7.78 24.49
CA ARG A 142 -26.62 -7.92 23.38
C ARG A 142 -27.18 -9.33 23.27
N TYR A 143 -28.36 -9.45 22.62
CA TYR A 143 -29.06 -10.73 22.54
C TYR A 143 -28.23 -11.83 21.84
N ILE A 144 -27.51 -11.49 20.79
CA ILE A 144 -26.61 -12.45 20.10
C ILE A 144 -25.57 -12.99 21.07
N SER A 145 -25.00 -12.11 21.88
CA SER A 145 -24.01 -12.46 22.89
C SER A 145 -24.59 -13.36 23.99
N ALA A 146 -25.85 -13.14 24.36
CA ALA A 146 -26.55 -14.02 25.30
C ALA A 146 -26.71 -15.43 24.72
N MET A 147 -27.12 -15.55 23.47
CA MET A 147 -27.25 -16.84 22.78
C MET A 147 -25.91 -17.56 22.66
N VAL A 148 -24.86 -16.83 22.27
CA VAL A 148 -23.50 -17.41 22.18
C VAL A 148 -23.01 -17.91 23.53
N ARG A 149 -23.27 -17.18 24.62
CA ARG A 149 -22.90 -17.63 25.96
C ARG A 149 -23.60 -18.94 26.32
N GLU A 150 -24.92 -19.02 26.08
CA GLU A 150 -25.70 -20.24 26.35
C GLU A 150 -25.16 -21.41 25.50
N GLU A 151 -24.93 -21.21 24.23
CA GLU A 151 -24.41 -22.23 23.33
C GLU A 151 -22.99 -22.70 23.72
N VAL A 152 -22.09 -21.76 24.09
CA VAL A 152 -20.74 -22.09 24.54
C VAL A 152 -20.79 -22.88 25.84
N CYS A 153 -21.62 -22.48 26.80
CA CYS A 153 -21.83 -23.23 28.04
C CYS A 153 -22.31 -24.67 27.74
N GLY A 154 -23.37 -24.81 26.95
CA GLY A 154 -23.93 -26.13 26.61
C GLY A 154 -22.96 -27.02 25.87
N VAL A 155 -22.18 -26.47 24.92
CA VAL A 155 -21.16 -27.21 24.17
C VAL A 155 -20.01 -27.65 25.09
N LEU A 156 -19.54 -26.77 25.98
CA LEU A 156 -18.49 -27.11 26.92
C LEU A 156 -18.94 -28.20 27.92
N GLU A 157 -20.11 -28.06 28.49
CA GLU A 157 -20.64 -29.05 29.41
C GLU A 157 -20.84 -30.43 28.78
N LYS A 158 -21.31 -30.44 27.54
CA LYS A 158 -21.64 -31.68 26.83
C LYS A 158 -20.45 -32.33 26.14
N ASP A 159 -19.67 -31.56 25.40
CA ASP A 159 -18.66 -32.07 24.44
C ASP A 159 -17.22 -31.91 24.97
N PHE A 160 -16.97 -30.97 25.91
CA PHE A 160 -15.64 -30.65 26.43
C PHE A 160 -15.62 -30.42 27.94
N PRO A 161 -16.12 -31.36 28.78
CA PRO A 161 -16.22 -31.17 30.21
C PRO A 161 -14.90 -30.96 30.94
N GLU A 162 -13.78 -31.27 30.30
CA GLU A 162 -12.42 -31.03 30.79
C GLU A 162 -11.97 -29.57 30.68
N LEU A 163 -12.59 -28.77 29.78
CA LEU A 163 -12.25 -27.37 29.58
C LEU A 163 -13.05 -26.47 30.53
N LYS A 164 -12.36 -25.55 31.20
CA LYS A 164 -13.02 -24.55 32.04
C LYS A 164 -13.45 -23.36 31.19
N LEU A 165 -14.61 -22.79 31.51
CA LEU A 165 -15.05 -21.53 30.90
C LEU A 165 -14.60 -20.34 31.76
N ASP A 166 -14.04 -19.34 31.10
CA ASP A 166 -13.79 -18.01 31.66
C ASP A 166 -14.63 -17.01 30.86
N LEU A 167 -15.68 -16.50 31.47
CA LEU A 167 -16.65 -15.64 30.85
C LEU A 167 -16.29 -14.18 31.10
N LEU A 168 -15.80 -13.50 30.06
CA LEU A 168 -15.44 -12.08 30.11
C LEU A 168 -16.54 -11.26 29.46
N THR A 169 -17.38 -10.65 30.29
CA THR A 169 -18.52 -9.87 29.80
C THR A 169 -18.36 -8.38 30.11
N SER A 170 -18.78 -7.53 29.17
CA SER A 170 -18.84 -6.08 29.39
C SER A 170 -19.94 -5.69 30.42
N ILE A 171 -20.75 -6.66 30.87
CA ILE A 171 -21.71 -6.50 31.95
C ILE A 171 -20.97 -6.43 33.29
N ASP A 172 -19.97 -7.29 33.47
CA ASP A 172 -19.31 -7.53 34.73
C ASP A 172 -17.97 -6.79 34.89
N ILE A 173 -17.26 -6.56 33.78
CA ILE A 173 -15.93 -5.96 33.83
C ILE A 173 -15.79 -4.78 32.86
N SER A 174 -14.88 -3.85 33.20
CA SER A 174 -14.52 -2.74 32.32
C SER A 174 -13.59 -3.18 31.20
N THR A 175 -13.44 -2.34 30.18
CA THR A 175 -12.49 -2.59 29.07
C THR A 175 -11.05 -2.69 29.56
N GLU A 176 -10.64 -1.86 30.51
CA GLU A 176 -9.31 -1.90 31.12
C GLU A 176 -9.08 -3.24 31.82
N LYS A 177 -10.08 -3.71 32.58
CA LYS A 177 -10.00 -4.99 33.26
C LYS A 177 -9.98 -6.17 32.31
N LEU A 178 -10.72 -6.08 31.20
CA LEU A 178 -10.64 -7.06 30.11
C LEU A 178 -9.20 -7.16 29.60
N LEU A 179 -8.59 -6.04 29.23
CA LEU A 179 -7.22 -6.00 28.69
C LEU A 179 -6.21 -6.53 29.70
N ASP A 180 -6.29 -6.12 30.96
CA ASP A 180 -5.44 -6.65 32.04
C ASP A 180 -5.55 -8.18 32.17
N THR A 181 -6.77 -8.72 32.05
CA THR A 181 -7.01 -10.14 32.13
C THR A 181 -6.41 -10.88 30.94
N LEU A 182 -6.62 -10.34 29.73
CA LEU A 182 -6.12 -10.93 28.48
C LEU A 182 -4.59 -10.93 28.41
N MET A 183 -3.93 -9.89 28.92
CA MET A 183 -2.46 -9.85 29.00
C MET A 183 -1.89 -10.95 29.91
N GLY A 184 -2.67 -11.47 30.84
CA GLY A 184 -2.28 -12.60 31.69
C GLY A 184 -2.52 -13.98 31.06
N TYR A 185 -3.12 -14.05 29.88
CA TYR A 185 -3.41 -15.32 29.23
C TYR A 185 -2.22 -15.81 28.40
N SER A 186 -1.97 -17.10 28.55
CA SER A 186 -0.99 -17.85 27.75
C SER A 186 -1.71 -18.74 26.74
N ARG A 187 -0.96 -19.55 25.98
CA ARG A 187 -1.50 -20.55 25.05
C ARG A 187 -2.33 -21.66 25.70
N GLU A 188 -2.36 -21.75 27.02
CA GLU A 188 -3.28 -22.66 27.74
C GLU A 188 -4.73 -22.18 27.72
N VAL A 189 -4.97 -20.95 27.22
CA VAL A 189 -6.30 -20.36 27.10
C VAL A 189 -6.67 -20.20 25.63
N GLY A 190 -7.72 -20.85 25.19
CA GLY A 190 -8.35 -20.61 23.90
C GLY A 190 -9.29 -19.42 24.00
N ILE A 191 -9.02 -18.35 23.27
CA ILE A 191 -9.81 -17.12 23.36
C ILE A 191 -10.79 -17.06 22.20
N ILE A 192 -12.07 -16.91 22.51
CA ILE A 192 -13.14 -16.68 21.53
C ILE A 192 -13.67 -15.26 21.72
N TYR A 193 -13.50 -14.44 20.70
CA TYR A 193 -14.09 -13.11 20.65
C TYR A 193 -15.43 -13.16 19.92
N ASN A 194 -16.51 -12.84 20.60
CA ASN A 194 -17.82 -12.66 19.98
C ASN A 194 -18.09 -11.18 19.72
N SER A 195 -18.02 -10.36 20.77
CA SER A 195 -18.23 -8.92 20.66
C SER A 195 -17.91 -8.22 21.97
N TRP A 196 -17.67 -6.91 21.92
CA TRP A 196 -17.46 -6.10 23.10
C TRP A 196 -18.10 -4.73 22.92
N PHE A 197 -19.16 -4.51 23.66
CA PHE A 197 -19.94 -3.28 23.67
C PHE A 197 -20.14 -2.82 25.08
N VAL A 198 -19.75 -1.59 25.40
CA VAL A 198 -19.85 -1.02 26.75
C VAL A 198 -20.83 0.15 26.73
N ARG A 199 -21.87 0.08 27.56
CA ARG A 199 -22.77 1.20 27.77
C ARG A 199 -22.19 2.14 28.83
N LYS A 200 -22.02 3.39 28.52
CA LYS A 200 -21.80 4.43 29.53
C LYS A 200 -23.12 4.80 30.16
N LYS A 201 -23.27 4.55 31.46
CA LYS A 201 -24.50 4.86 32.25
C LYS A 201 -24.89 6.35 32.28
N GLN A 202 -24.03 7.28 31.79
CA GLN A 202 -24.23 8.73 31.90
C GLN A 202 -24.01 9.51 30.60
N SER A 203 -23.72 8.88 29.49
CA SER A 203 -23.57 9.56 28.19
C SER A 203 -24.18 8.72 27.10
N GLU A 204 -24.79 9.36 26.10
CA GLU A 204 -25.32 8.73 24.89
C GLU A 204 -24.21 8.19 23.96
N SER A 205 -22.94 8.29 24.36
CA SER A 205 -21.80 7.83 23.57
C SER A 205 -21.50 6.36 23.84
N HIS A 206 -21.64 5.56 22.82
CA HIS A 206 -21.27 4.15 22.79
C HIS A 206 -19.85 3.99 22.28
N TYR A 207 -19.02 3.19 22.94
CA TYR A 207 -17.73 2.79 22.36
C TYR A 207 -17.99 1.66 21.37
N LEU A 208 -17.84 1.95 20.08
CA LEU A 208 -17.77 0.94 19.04
C LEU A 208 -16.40 0.25 19.07
N SER A 209 -16.43 -1.06 18.88
CA SER A 209 -15.33 -1.98 19.15
C SER A 209 -14.17 -1.98 18.15
N ASP A 210 -14.22 -1.18 17.07
CA ASP A 210 -13.27 -1.31 15.97
C ASP A 210 -11.80 -1.14 16.37
N ASN A 211 -11.55 -0.41 17.46
CA ASN A 211 -10.20 -0.25 17.99
C ASN A 211 -9.82 -1.32 19.03
N LEU A 212 -10.80 -1.90 19.74
CA LEU A 212 -10.50 -2.89 20.76
C LEU A 212 -9.90 -4.17 20.19
N GLN A 213 -10.38 -4.61 19.04
CA GLN A 213 -9.88 -5.81 18.36
C GLN A 213 -8.40 -5.70 17.99
N LYS A 214 -7.99 -4.52 17.49
CA LYS A 214 -6.59 -4.22 17.18
C LYS A 214 -5.73 -4.15 18.44
N ILE A 215 -6.29 -3.60 19.53
CA ILE A 215 -5.62 -3.55 20.82
C ILE A 215 -5.43 -4.97 21.37
N ILE A 216 -6.47 -5.81 21.33
CA ILE A 216 -6.37 -7.21 21.77
C ILE A 216 -5.28 -7.93 20.98
N TYR A 217 -5.24 -7.79 19.67
CA TYR A 217 -4.20 -8.38 18.83
C TYR A 217 -2.79 -7.97 19.25
N GLY A 218 -2.58 -6.71 19.62
CA GLY A 218 -1.26 -6.19 19.99
C GLY A 218 -0.79 -6.54 21.40
N PHE A 219 -1.70 -6.98 22.30
CA PHE A 219 -1.40 -7.19 23.71
C PHE A 219 -1.57 -8.64 24.20
N VAL A 220 -2.14 -9.51 23.41
CA VAL A 220 -2.45 -10.89 23.81
C VAL A 220 -1.49 -11.88 23.16
N ASP A 221 -0.81 -12.69 23.96
CA ASP A 221 0.16 -13.68 23.47
C ASP A 221 -0.48 -14.96 22.89
N ALA A 222 -1.81 -15.11 23.00
CA ALA A 222 -2.55 -16.25 22.49
C ALA A 222 -3.38 -15.87 21.26
N PRO A 223 -3.57 -16.81 20.30
CA PRO A 223 -4.45 -16.58 19.17
C PRO A 223 -5.89 -16.32 19.62
N VAL A 224 -6.52 -15.31 19.03
CA VAL A 224 -7.92 -14.96 19.30
C VAL A 224 -8.79 -15.45 18.16
N PHE A 225 -9.77 -16.29 18.47
CA PHE A 225 -10.68 -16.88 17.50
C PHE A 225 -12.02 -16.14 17.46
N THR A 226 -12.77 -16.32 16.38
CA THR A 226 -14.11 -15.72 16.20
C THR A 226 -15.09 -16.78 15.69
N LEU A 227 -16.38 -16.53 15.91
CA LEU A 227 -17.48 -17.38 15.43
C LEU A 227 -18.08 -16.90 14.10
N THR A 228 -17.59 -15.78 13.56
CA THR A 228 -18.06 -15.17 12.34
C THR A 228 -16.88 -14.60 11.54
N GLU A 229 -17.12 -14.18 10.30
CA GLU A 229 -16.09 -13.57 9.43
C GLU A 229 -15.62 -12.17 9.88
N MET A 230 -16.12 -11.67 11.00
CA MET A 230 -15.83 -10.33 11.49
C MET A 230 -14.32 -10.05 11.50
N ASP A 231 -13.91 -8.95 10.87
CA ASP A 231 -12.53 -8.43 10.87
C ASP A 231 -11.40 -9.41 10.48
N MET A 232 -11.72 -10.47 9.74
CA MET A 232 -10.72 -11.42 9.25
C MET A 232 -9.70 -10.75 8.29
N GLU A 233 -10.13 -9.75 7.54
CA GLU A 233 -9.26 -9.00 6.60
C GLU A 233 -8.29 -8.07 7.34
N THR A 234 -8.63 -7.60 8.53
CA THR A 234 -7.77 -6.71 9.33
C THR A 234 -6.64 -7.45 10.03
N GLY A 235 -6.71 -8.78 10.13
CA GLY A 235 -5.75 -9.61 10.85
C GLY A 235 -5.93 -9.63 12.36
N ALA A 236 -6.99 -9.04 12.88
CA ALA A 236 -7.26 -8.99 14.32
C ALA A 236 -7.51 -10.35 14.94
N PHE A 237 -7.98 -11.33 14.18
CA PHE A 237 -8.33 -12.67 14.65
C PHE A 237 -7.55 -13.77 13.96
N ALA A 238 -7.31 -14.86 14.69
CA ALA A 238 -6.71 -16.08 14.18
C ALA A 238 -7.62 -16.79 13.18
N GLY A 239 -8.93 -16.72 13.40
CA GLY A 239 -9.92 -17.36 12.56
C GLY A 239 -11.00 -18.07 13.33
N GLY A 240 -11.67 -19.01 12.66
CA GLY A 240 -12.75 -19.79 13.24
C GLY A 240 -13.34 -20.78 12.23
N TYR A 241 -14.46 -21.40 12.62
CA TYR A 241 -15.24 -22.27 11.73
C TYR A 241 -16.62 -21.64 11.54
N PHE A 242 -16.90 -21.11 10.35
CA PHE A 242 -18.12 -20.36 10.08
C PHE A 242 -18.49 -20.34 8.59
N ILE A 243 -19.65 -19.77 8.27
CA ILE A 243 -20.07 -19.48 6.90
C ILE A 243 -19.59 -18.08 6.54
N SER A 244 -18.86 -17.93 5.42
CA SER A 244 -18.42 -16.61 4.97
C SER A 244 -19.56 -15.75 4.44
N ALA A 245 -19.42 -14.44 4.55
CA ALA A 245 -20.38 -13.46 4.03
C ALA A 245 -20.60 -13.62 2.52
N SER A 246 -19.54 -13.97 1.78
CA SER A 246 -19.62 -14.26 0.35
C SER A 246 -20.48 -15.50 0.07
N THR A 247 -20.29 -16.58 0.81
CA THR A 247 -21.10 -17.80 0.66
C THR A 247 -22.55 -17.54 1.04
N PHE A 248 -22.78 -16.87 2.18
CA PHE A 248 -24.09 -16.46 2.64
C PHE A 248 -24.79 -15.57 1.63
N GLY A 249 -24.09 -14.59 1.08
CA GLY A 249 -24.60 -13.66 0.07
C GLY A 249 -25.11 -14.36 -1.18
N LYS A 250 -24.41 -15.39 -1.66
CA LYS A 250 -24.85 -16.19 -2.81
C LYS A 250 -26.19 -16.90 -2.55
N VAL A 251 -26.34 -17.49 -1.36
CA VAL A 251 -27.59 -18.15 -0.95
C VAL A 251 -28.72 -17.13 -0.82
N ALA A 252 -28.44 -15.97 -0.23
CA ALA A 252 -29.42 -14.89 -0.10
C ALA A 252 -29.88 -14.35 -1.45
N VAL A 253 -28.95 -14.07 -2.37
CA VAL A 253 -29.26 -13.63 -3.74
C VAL A 253 -30.11 -14.66 -4.47
N GLN A 254 -29.75 -15.94 -4.38
CA GLN A 254 -30.53 -17.02 -5.00
C GLN A 254 -31.95 -17.09 -4.45
N THR A 255 -32.12 -16.95 -3.13
CA THR A 255 -33.43 -16.95 -2.46
C THR A 255 -34.26 -15.73 -2.88
N ILE A 256 -33.66 -14.55 -2.90
CA ILE A 256 -34.32 -13.31 -3.33
C ILE A 256 -34.79 -13.43 -4.81
N ARG A 257 -33.95 -13.95 -5.70
CA ARG A 257 -34.31 -14.16 -7.10
C ARG A 257 -35.51 -15.09 -7.24
N GLN A 258 -35.54 -16.23 -6.53
CA GLN A 258 -36.70 -17.14 -6.54
C GLN A 258 -38.01 -16.43 -6.18
N ILE A 259 -37.98 -15.54 -5.19
CA ILE A 259 -39.14 -14.78 -4.77
C ILE A 259 -39.54 -13.73 -5.83
N LEU A 260 -38.56 -13.03 -6.39
CA LEU A 260 -38.81 -12.05 -7.45
C LEU A 260 -39.35 -12.70 -8.75
N ASP A 261 -38.99 -13.96 -9.01
CA ASP A 261 -39.51 -14.77 -10.11
C ASP A 261 -40.94 -15.28 -9.85
N GLY A 262 -41.54 -14.90 -8.72
CA GLY A 262 -42.95 -15.15 -8.40
C GLY A 262 -43.24 -16.30 -7.44
N VAL A 263 -42.22 -16.91 -6.85
CA VAL A 263 -42.42 -17.92 -5.80
C VAL A 263 -42.78 -17.19 -4.48
N PRO A 264 -43.93 -17.47 -3.85
CA PRO A 264 -44.25 -16.86 -2.56
C PRO A 264 -43.15 -17.16 -1.54
N ALA A 265 -42.74 -16.15 -0.76
CA ALA A 265 -41.64 -16.31 0.19
C ALA A 265 -41.88 -17.45 1.20
N ARG A 266 -43.11 -17.61 1.67
CA ARG A 266 -43.55 -18.72 2.53
C ARG A 266 -43.35 -20.12 1.97
N ASN A 267 -43.26 -20.26 0.62
CA ASN A 267 -43.07 -21.53 -0.06
C ASN A 267 -41.57 -21.79 -0.34
N VAL A 268 -40.72 -20.83 -0.10
CA VAL A 268 -39.28 -21.02 -0.18
C VAL A 268 -38.81 -21.58 1.17
N GLU A 269 -38.34 -22.82 1.14
CA GLU A 269 -37.86 -23.47 2.37
C GLU A 269 -36.73 -22.68 3.04
N GLY A 270 -36.87 -22.49 4.34
CA GLY A 270 -35.81 -21.88 5.14
C GLY A 270 -34.55 -22.73 5.09
N ARG A 271 -33.40 -22.10 4.91
CA ARG A 271 -32.13 -22.79 4.74
C ARG A 271 -31.01 -22.17 5.55
N ILE A 272 -29.95 -22.94 5.71
CA ILE A 272 -28.68 -22.42 6.23
C ILE A 272 -27.99 -21.62 5.12
N GLY A 273 -27.31 -20.54 5.47
CA GLY A 273 -26.69 -19.57 4.55
C GLY A 273 -25.49 -20.11 3.77
N GLY A 274 -25.23 -21.41 3.80
CA GLY A 274 -24.21 -22.10 3.03
C GLY A 274 -23.44 -23.12 3.86
N GLU A 275 -22.39 -23.66 3.28
CA GLU A 275 -21.50 -24.62 3.96
C GLU A 275 -20.44 -23.86 4.79
N PRO A 276 -20.29 -24.21 6.07
CA PRO A 276 -19.25 -23.65 6.92
C PRO A 276 -17.90 -24.23 6.55
N LYS A 277 -16.84 -23.43 6.70
CA LYS A 277 -15.45 -23.84 6.49
C LYS A 277 -14.56 -23.30 7.61
N VAL A 278 -13.36 -23.83 7.67
CA VAL A 278 -12.29 -23.27 8.48
C VAL A 278 -11.71 -22.07 7.76
N TYR A 279 -11.74 -20.92 8.41
CA TYR A 279 -11.11 -19.69 7.95
C TYR A 279 -10.03 -19.30 8.94
N LEU A 280 -8.82 -19.07 8.48
CA LEU A 280 -7.67 -18.75 9.31
C LEU A 280 -6.90 -17.56 8.74
N ASN A 281 -6.33 -16.76 9.61
CA ASN A 281 -5.47 -15.66 9.24
C ASN A 281 -4.01 -16.09 9.30
N TYR A 282 -3.33 -16.08 8.16
CA TYR A 282 -1.95 -16.55 8.02
C TYR A 282 -0.99 -15.77 8.93
N HIS A 283 -1.04 -14.44 8.89
CA HIS A 283 -0.15 -13.59 9.68
C HIS A 283 -0.41 -13.69 11.17
N HIS A 284 -1.68 -13.75 11.56
CA HIS A 284 -2.05 -13.88 12.97
C HIS A 284 -1.52 -15.18 13.57
N LEU A 285 -1.69 -16.30 12.87
CA LEU A 285 -1.17 -17.59 13.33
C LEU A 285 0.36 -17.58 13.42
N GLN A 286 1.03 -17.06 12.40
CA GLN A 286 2.49 -16.97 12.39
C GLN A 286 3.01 -16.07 13.52
N HIS A 287 2.36 -14.96 13.80
CA HIS A 287 2.69 -14.07 14.92
C HIS A 287 2.66 -14.80 16.26
N HIS A 288 1.65 -15.66 16.45
CA HIS A 288 1.51 -16.47 17.66
C HIS A 288 2.28 -17.82 17.57
N GLY A 289 3.20 -18.01 16.61
CA GLY A 289 4.07 -19.17 16.50
C GLY A 289 3.36 -20.46 16.14
N VAL A 290 2.20 -20.39 15.50
CA VAL A 290 1.52 -21.51 14.85
C VAL A 290 1.93 -21.49 13.37
N ASP A 291 2.53 -22.57 12.88
CA ASP A 291 2.89 -22.67 11.46
C ASP A 291 1.64 -22.91 10.60
N PRO A 292 1.20 -21.94 9.78
CA PRO A 292 0.02 -22.11 8.94
C PRO A 292 0.18 -23.24 7.91
N ASN A 293 1.41 -23.56 7.50
CA ASN A 293 1.68 -24.61 6.52
C ASN A 293 1.53 -26.03 7.09
N SER A 294 1.52 -26.16 8.41
CA SER A 294 1.29 -27.45 9.09
C SER A 294 -0.19 -27.84 9.13
N ILE A 295 -1.10 -26.91 8.81
CA ILE A 295 -2.54 -27.12 8.92
C ILE A 295 -3.03 -27.80 7.64
N THR A 296 -3.57 -29.03 7.79
CA THR A 296 -4.12 -29.83 6.70
C THR A 296 -5.65 -29.76 6.69
N GLY A 297 -6.25 -29.86 5.50
CA GLY A 297 -7.71 -29.87 5.31
C GLY A 297 -8.22 -28.75 4.40
N ASP A 298 -9.54 -28.63 4.26
CA ASP A 298 -10.18 -27.54 3.50
C ASP A 298 -10.21 -26.27 4.35
N VAL A 299 -9.12 -25.51 4.28
CA VAL A 299 -8.90 -24.27 5.03
C VAL A 299 -8.75 -23.11 4.06
N VAL A 300 -9.46 -22.03 4.33
CA VAL A 300 -9.32 -20.77 3.61
C VAL A 300 -8.46 -19.81 4.44
N PHE A 301 -7.34 -19.38 3.86
CA PHE A 301 -6.44 -18.45 4.53
C PHE A 301 -6.69 -17.00 4.08
N TYR A 302 -6.81 -16.11 5.05
CA TYR A 302 -6.73 -14.67 4.88
C TYR A 302 -5.29 -14.19 5.03
N GLN A 303 -4.94 -13.08 4.39
CA GLN A 303 -3.65 -12.42 4.49
C GLN A 303 -2.45 -13.39 4.24
N VAL A 304 -2.58 -14.26 3.28
CA VAL A 304 -1.45 -15.09 2.85
C VAL A 304 -0.40 -14.19 2.20
N PRO A 305 0.84 -14.18 2.70
CA PRO A 305 1.89 -13.40 2.05
C PRO A 305 2.03 -13.85 0.60
N PRO A 306 2.17 -12.93 -0.35
CA PRO A 306 2.40 -13.29 -1.73
C PRO A 306 3.68 -14.12 -1.81
N ASN A 307 3.64 -15.23 -2.52
CA ASN A 307 4.84 -16.04 -2.71
C ASN A 307 5.87 -15.25 -3.52
N PHE A 308 7.14 -15.62 -3.40
CA PHE A 308 8.26 -14.97 -4.09
C PHE A 308 7.97 -14.78 -5.60
N TYR A 309 7.38 -15.77 -6.23
CA TYR A 309 7.04 -15.70 -7.65
C TYR A 309 5.96 -14.66 -7.95
N GLN A 310 4.90 -14.58 -7.14
CA GLN A 310 3.84 -13.59 -7.30
C GLN A 310 4.35 -12.16 -7.11
N LEU A 311 5.23 -11.95 -6.13
CA LEU A 311 5.80 -10.66 -5.80
C LEU A 311 6.78 -10.16 -6.89
N TYR A 312 7.58 -11.09 -7.46
CA TYR A 312 8.69 -10.75 -8.35
C TYR A 312 8.50 -11.23 -9.79
N LYS A 313 7.33 -11.77 -10.17
CA LYS A 313 7.10 -12.34 -11.49
C LYS A 313 7.47 -11.42 -12.64
N GLU A 314 7.15 -10.13 -12.52
CA GLU A 314 7.46 -9.14 -13.55
C GLU A 314 8.96 -8.87 -13.63
N TYR A 315 9.63 -8.73 -12.49
CA TYR A 315 11.08 -8.58 -12.44
C TYR A 315 11.82 -9.83 -12.93
N ILE A 316 11.30 -11.04 -12.63
CA ILE A 316 11.84 -12.30 -13.13
C ILE A 316 11.71 -12.36 -14.65
N ILE A 317 10.56 -11.98 -15.20
CA ILE A 317 10.32 -11.93 -16.65
C ILE A 317 11.26 -10.92 -17.31
N ILE A 318 11.37 -9.70 -16.76
CA ILE A 318 12.28 -8.66 -17.25
C ILE A 318 13.73 -9.13 -17.16
N GLY A 319 14.13 -9.74 -16.05
CA GLY A 319 15.47 -10.30 -15.86
C GLY A 319 15.80 -11.40 -16.87
N LEU A 320 14.88 -12.32 -17.11
CA LEU A 320 15.02 -13.36 -18.14
C LEU A 320 15.12 -12.76 -19.55
N ALA A 321 14.27 -11.79 -19.88
CA ALA A 321 14.32 -11.09 -21.16
C ALA A 321 15.67 -10.36 -21.35
N PHE A 322 16.18 -9.73 -20.28
CA PHE A 322 17.48 -9.07 -20.29
C PHE A 322 18.65 -10.06 -20.48
N ILE A 323 18.60 -11.23 -19.80
CA ILE A 323 19.61 -12.30 -19.99
C ILE A 323 19.59 -12.82 -21.44
N ILE A 324 18.39 -13.05 -21.99
CA ILE A 324 18.24 -13.48 -23.39
C ILE A 324 18.82 -12.43 -24.34
N LEU A 325 18.53 -11.15 -24.09
CA LEU A 325 19.05 -10.04 -24.88
C LEU A 325 20.57 -9.97 -24.80
N LEU A 326 21.15 -10.08 -23.60
CA LEU A 326 22.60 -10.12 -23.41
C LEU A 326 23.22 -11.35 -24.10
N GLY A 327 22.57 -12.51 -24.01
CA GLY A 327 22.98 -13.71 -24.73
C GLY A 327 22.96 -13.52 -26.24
N ALA A 328 21.91 -12.91 -26.79
CA ALA A 328 21.81 -12.61 -28.22
C ALA A 328 22.90 -11.62 -28.67
N ILE A 329 23.14 -10.56 -27.86
CA ILE A 329 24.24 -9.60 -28.10
C ILE A 329 25.60 -10.30 -28.03
N GLY A 330 25.80 -11.20 -27.05
CA GLY A 330 27.01 -12.02 -26.91
C GLY A 330 27.26 -12.92 -28.11
N LEU A 331 26.23 -13.64 -28.56
CA LEU A 331 26.27 -14.49 -29.74
C LEU A 331 26.57 -13.68 -31.03
N MET A 332 25.91 -12.52 -31.17
CA MET A 332 26.16 -11.62 -32.31
C MET A 332 27.60 -11.10 -32.31
N ARG A 333 28.12 -10.68 -31.14
CA ARG A 333 29.52 -10.26 -30.98
C ARG A 333 30.49 -11.42 -31.27
N PHE A 334 30.19 -12.61 -30.77
CA PHE A 334 31.00 -13.79 -31.01
C PHE A 334 31.03 -14.14 -32.50
N HIS A 335 29.89 -14.12 -33.18
CA HIS A 335 29.79 -14.34 -34.62
C HIS A 335 30.60 -13.32 -35.40
N VAL A 336 30.47 -12.03 -35.06
CA VAL A 336 31.27 -10.94 -35.69
C VAL A 336 32.78 -11.12 -35.41
N MET A 337 33.14 -11.56 -34.20
CA MET A 337 34.54 -11.86 -33.86
C MET A 337 35.10 -13.06 -34.65
N CYS A 338 34.29 -14.12 -34.80
CA CYS A 338 34.70 -15.28 -35.62
C CYS A 338 34.90 -14.92 -37.10
N GLN A 339 33.99 -14.14 -37.66
CA GLN A 339 34.15 -13.62 -39.05
C GLN A 339 35.40 -12.75 -39.19
N ARG A 340 35.68 -11.88 -38.20
CA ARG A 340 36.88 -11.05 -38.19
C ARG A 340 38.16 -11.87 -38.03
N ARG A 341 38.15 -13.03 -37.31
CA ARG A 341 39.31 -13.92 -37.21
C ARG A 341 39.64 -14.60 -38.55
N GLN A 342 38.63 -15.01 -39.31
CA GLN A 342 38.86 -15.60 -40.66
C GLN A 342 39.40 -14.58 -41.68
N GLN A 343 39.07 -13.30 -41.53
CA GLN A 343 39.62 -12.24 -42.39
C GLN A 343 41.05 -11.84 -42.02
N ARG A 344 41.50 -12.06 -40.75
CA ARG A 344 42.86 -11.72 -40.28
C ARG A 344 43.98 -12.55 -40.90
N GLN A 345 43.70 -13.63 -41.54
CA GLN A 345 44.71 -14.47 -42.20
C GLN A 345 45.18 -13.93 -43.57
N ARG A 346 44.63 -12.77 -43.99
CA ARG A 346 45.13 -12.11 -45.22
C ARG A 346 45.93 -10.86 -44.84
N GLU A 347 47.02 -11.09 -44.17
CA GLU A 347 47.87 -10.09 -43.52
C GLU A 347 48.80 -9.29 -44.46
N PHE A 348 48.39 -8.96 -45.64
CA PHE A 348 49.15 -8.02 -46.44
C PHE A 348 48.59 -6.57 -46.38
N GLN A 349 47.78 -6.26 -45.39
CA GLN A 349 47.05 -5.00 -45.34
C GLN A 349 47.40 -4.10 -44.15
N LEU A 350 48.49 -4.33 -43.44
CA LEU A 350 48.88 -3.54 -42.26
C LEU A 350 49.01 -2.03 -42.60
N LEU A 351 49.55 -1.71 -43.75
CA LEU A 351 49.65 -0.33 -44.20
C LEU A 351 48.30 0.28 -44.61
N SER A 352 47.39 -0.53 -45.15
CA SER A 352 46.04 -0.11 -45.50
C SER A 352 45.16 0.06 -44.24
N GLN A 353 45.40 -0.75 -43.20
CA GLN A 353 44.65 -0.68 -41.93
C GLN A 353 45.03 0.54 -41.08
N TYR A 354 46.33 0.87 -41.01
CA TYR A 354 46.77 2.09 -40.32
C TYR A 354 46.16 3.33 -40.97
N ARG A 355 46.11 3.36 -42.24
CA ARG A 355 45.54 4.47 -43.01
C ARG A 355 44.00 4.55 -42.78
N LYS A 356 43.29 3.41 -42.80
CA LYS A 356 41.86 3.35 -42.53
C LYS A 356 41.51 3.80 -41.10
N LEU A 357 42.39 3.53 -40.13
CA LEU A 357 42.17 3.98 -38.75
C LEU A 357 42.28 5.52 -38.67
N VAL A 358 43.27 6.10 -39.28
CA VAL A 358 43.45 7.56 -39.28
C VAL A 358 42.32 8.24 -40.06
N ASP A 359 41.90 7.66 -41.17
CA ASP A 359 40.84 8.22 -42.01
C ASP A 359 39.44 8.10 -41.36
N ASN A 360 39.23 7.12 -40.47
CA ASN A 360 37.95 6.92 -39.77
C ASN A 360 37.95 7.44 -38.31
N MET A 361 38.99 8.13 -37.89
CA MET A 361 38.97 8.76 -36.57
C MET A 361 37.85 9.80 -36.50
N PRO A 362 37.02 9.78 -35.40
CA PRO A 362 35.95 10.77 -35.21
C PRO A 362 36.50 12.13 -34.76
N VAL A 363 37.74 12.44 -35.13
CA VAL A 363 38.42 13.68 -34.83
C VAL A 363 39.16 14.12 -36.09
N ILE A 364 39.26 15.42 -36.33
CA ILE A 364 40.04 15.94 -37.43
C ILE A 364 41.51 15.76 -37.09
N TYR A 365 42.25 15.11 -37.96
CA TYR A 365 43.66 14.85 -37.80
C TYR A 365 44.48 15.55 -38.86
N ILE A 366 45.53 16.24 -38.41
CA ILE A 366 46.51 16.94 -39.25
C ILE A 366 47.91 16.60 -38.76
N ARG A 367 48.72 16.01 -39.60
CA ARG A 367 50.16 15.88 -39.35
C ARG A 367 50.87 17.00 -40.09
N LYS A 368 51.59 17.87 -39.37
CA LYS A 368 52.28 19.03 -39.90
C LYS A 368 53.77 18.97 -39.60
N GLN A 369 54.57 19.41 -40.53
CA GLN A 369 56.03 19.66 -40.38
C GLN A 369 56.25 21.14 -40.25
N LEU A 370 56.77 21.58 -39.09
CA LEU A 370 57.02 23.00 -38.81
C LEU A 370 58.20 23.54 -39.57
N ILE A 371 58.07 24.78 -40.06
CA ILE A 371 59.12 25.56 -40.72
C ILE A 371 59.49 26.70 -39.78
N PHE A 372 60.79 26.84 -39.50
CA PHE A 372 61.32 27.83 -38.55
C PHE A 372 62.13 28.90 -39.33
N ASP A 373 62.13 30.13 -38.79
CA ASP A 373 63.04 31.18 -39.19
C ASP A 373 64.46 31.01 -38.57
N GLU A 374 65.36 31.96 -38.85
CA GLU A 374 66.72 31.95 -38.31
C GLU A 374 66.74 32.17 -36.77
N GLU A 375 65.70 32.74 -36.25
CA GLU A 375 65.50 33.01 -34.79
C GLU A 375 64.85 31.84 -34.07
N GLY A 376 64.40 30.78 -34.75
CA GLY A 376 63.75 29.60 -34.19
C GLY A 376 62.28 29.76 -33.98
N ASN A 377 61.64 30.77 -34.56
CA ASN A 377 60.17 30.91 -34.53
C ASN A 377 59.52 30.13 -35.69
N VAL A 378 58.38 29.56 -35.45
CA VAL A 378 57.57 28.90 -36.47
C VAL A 378 56.95 29.96 -37.36
N VAL A 379 57.33 29.93 -38.65
CA VAL A 379 56.86 30.90 -39.68
C VAL A 379 55.79 30.29 -40.57
N ASP A 380 55.84 28.96 -40.78
CA ASP A 380 54.88 28.24 -41.61
C ASP A 380 54.93 26.74 -41.30
N PHE A 381 54.09 25.93 -41.90
CA PHE A 381 54.21 24.47 -41.84
C PHE A 381 53.79 23.81 -43.13
N ILE A 382 54.24 22.55 -43.33
CA ILE A 382 53.87 21.71 -44.47
C ILE A 382 52.89 20.65 -43.96
N PHE A 383 51.75 20.49 -44.60
CA PHE A 383 50.84 19.37 -44.36
C PHE A 383 51.53 18.06 -44.80
N ARG A 384 51.68 17.11 -43.85
CA ARG A 384 52.27 15.80 -44.12
C ARG A 384 51.26 14.70 -44.21
N ASP A 385 50.21 14.82 -43.46
CA ASP A 385 49.04 13.92 -43.54
C ASP A 385 47.80 14.63 -43.00
N VAL A 386 46.63 14.26 -43.51
CA VAL A 386 45.31 14.68 -43.04
C VAL A 386 44.37 13.50 -43.20
N ASN A 387 43.35 13.41 -42.36
CA ASN A 387 42.32 12.37 -42.47
C ASN A 387 41.10 12.85 -43.28
N ASN A 388 40.17 11.92 -43.53
CA ASN A 388 38.97 12.23 -44.31
C ASN A 388 38.11 13.30 -43.65
N LEU A 389 38.02 13.32 -42.31
CA LEU A 389 37.24 14.31 -41.60
C LEU A 389 37.80 15.74 -41.79
N PHE A 390 39.10 15.88 -41.99
CA PHE A 390 39.68 17.13 -42.39
C PHE A 390 39.16 17.57 -43.76
N GLU A 391 39.11 16.64 -44.74
CA GLU A 391 38.60 16.94 -46.08
C GLU A 391 37.12 17.37 -46.05
N GLU A 392 36.33 16.69 -45.23
CA GLU A 392 34.89 16.99 -45.06
C GLU A 392 34.65 18.35 -44.44
N VAL A 393 35.35 18.64 -43.33
CA VAL A 393 35.12 19.89 -42.57
C VAL A 393 35.72 21.12 -43.27
N PHE A 394 36.88 20.95 -43.91
CA PHE A 394 37.55 22.05 -44.58
C PHE A 394 37.28 22.12 -46.10
N HIS A 395 36.42 21.25 -46.61
CA HIS A 395 36.08 21.16 -48.04
C HIS A 395 37.28 21.14 -48.97
N CYS A 396 38.38 20.54 -48.51
CA CYS A 396 39.65 20.50 -49.19
C CYS A 396 40.24 19.09 -49.22
N THR A 397 40.44 18.53 -50.38
CA THR A 397 40.97 17.17 -50.57
C THR A 397 42.43 17.04 -50.15
N ARG A 398 42.78 15.89 -49.55
CA ARG A 398 44.16 15.55 -49.16
C ARG A 398 45.21 15.81 -50.22
N ASP A 399 44.91 15.43 -51.43
CA ASP A 399 45.87 15.60 -52.58
C ASP A 399 46.17 17.09 -52.88
N ARG A 400 45.27 17.99 -52.43
CA ARG A 400 45.49 19.43 -52.63
C ARG A 400 46.31 20.08 -51.53
N VAL A 401 46.33 19.47 -50.29
CA VAL A 401 47.02 20.06 -49.14
C VAL A 401 48.28 19.31 -48.74
N VAL A 402 48.35 17.98 -48.86
CA VAL A 402 49.52 17.19 -48.46
C VAL A 402 50.71 17.51 -49.33
N GLY A 403 51.82 17.84 -48.69
CA GLY A 403 53.04 18.25 -49.30
C GLY A 403 53.16 19.75 -49.56
N LYS A 404 52.10 20.54 -49.41
CA LYS A 404 52.09 22.00 -49.54
C LYS A 404 52.30 22.73 -48.25
N ARG A 405 52.80 23.93 -48.29
CA ARG A 405 52.83 24.86 -47.16
C ARG A 405 51.45 25.40 -46.89
N LEU A 406 51.22 25.82 -45.65
CA LEU A 406 49.92 26.42 -45.24
C LEU A 406 49.64 27.67 -46.09
N SER A 407 50.67 28.51 -46.34
CA SER A 407 50.57 29.70 -47.14
C SER A 407 50.22 29.43 -48.62
N GLU A 408 50.41 28.19 -49.09
CA GLU A 408 50.15 27.74 -50.47
C GLU A 408 48.89 26.87 -50.60
N ALA A 409 48.37 26.44 -49.50
CA ALA A 409 47.18 25.58 -49.42
C ALA A 409 45.89 26.41 -49.51
N ASP A 410 45.00 25.98 -50.40
CA ASP A 410 43.66 26.60 -50.55
C ASP A 410 42.73 26.10 -49.44
N VAL A 411 42.95 26.58 -48.18
CA VAL A 411 42.20 26.29 -46.98
C VAL A 411 41.57 27.59 -46.51
N ASP A 412 40.36 27.51 -46.00
CA ASP A 412 39.59 28.68 -45.53
C ASP A 412 40.38 29.50 -44.49
N ASN A 413 40.51 30.80 -44.78
CA ASN A 413 41.34 31.74 -44.00
C ASN A 413 40.92 31.89 -42.52
N GLN A 414 39.70 31.60 -42.17
CA GLN A 414 39.22 31.73 -40.78
C GLN A 414 39.86 30.74 -39.79
N LEU A 415 40.46 29.66 -40.30
CA LEU A 415 41.09 28.62 -39.47
C LEU A 415 42.63 28.74 -39.42
N LEU A 416 43.21 29.56 -40.26
CA LEU A 416 44.67 29.77 -40.30
C LEU A 416 45.25 30.17 -38.94
N ASP A 417 44.59 31.08 -38.24
CA ASP A 417 45.02 31.58 -36.93
C ASP A 417 45.04 30.46 -35.87
N TYR A 418 44.05 29.57 -35.89
CA TYR A 418 44.00 28.42 -34.96
C TYR A 418 45.00 27.32 -35.30
N MET A 419 45.45 27.23 -36.55
CA MET A 419 46.44 26.25 -36.98
C MET A 419 47.89 26.68 -36.67
N MET A 420 48.17 27.98 -36.58
CA MET A 420 49.51 28.53 -36.36
C MET A 420 49.96 28.57 -34.89
N ASP A 421 49.08 28.35 -33.94
CA ASP A 421 49.38 28.40 -32.53
C ASP A 421 50.51 27.44 -32.12
N LYS A 422 51.53 27.99 -31.39
CA LYS A 422 52.82 27.34 -31.08
C LYS A 422 52.76 26.39 -29.88
N GLU A 423 51.71 26.43 -29.08
CA GLU A 423 51.72 25.71 -27.80
C GLU A 423 51.40 24.22 -27.98
N SER A 424 52.41 23.39 -27.86
CA SER A 424 52.29 21.93 -27.79
C SER A 424 51.74 21.50 -26.43
N GLY A 425 50.74 20.61 -26.43
CA GLY A 425 50.18 20.02 -25.19
C GLY A 425 49.11 20.81 -24.49
N ARG A 426 48.69 21.96 -25.02
CA ARG A 426 47.58 22.77 -24.47
C ARG A 426 46.29 22.49 -25.23
N ILE A 427 45.20 22.31 -24.45
CA ILE A 427 43.84 22.24 -25.03
C ILE A 427 43.38 23.68 -25.25
N THR A 428 43.05 24.02 -26.48
CA THR A 428 42.48 25.33 -26.82
C THR A 428 41.10 25.09 -27.40
N SER A 429 40.06 25.56 -26.70
CA SER A 429 38.67 25.45 -27.19
C SER A 429 38.32 26.65 -28.06
N PHE A 430 37.68 26.42 -29.19
CA PHE A 430 37.23 27.48 -30.10
C PHE A 430 35.88 27.13 -30.72
N VAL A 431 35.25 28.16 -31.27
CA VAL A 431 33.91 28.09 -31.87
C VAL A 431 34.03 28.25 -33.35
N PHE A 432 33.48 27.31 -34.12
CA PHE A 432 33.49 27.32 -35.56
C PHE A 432 32.08 27.54 -36.12
N PRO A 433 31.83 28.61 -36.88
CA PRO A 433 30.56 28.82 -37.57
C PRO A 433 30.53 27.97 -38.85
N GLU A 434 29.53 27.15 -39.03
CA GLU A 434 29.26 26.35 -40.22
C GLU A 434 28.31 27.11 -41.17
N GLU A 435 28.34 26.81 -42.50
CA GLU A 435 27.58 27.54 -43.54
C GLU A 435 26.05 27.66 -43.31
N ASN A 436 25.46 26.94 -42.38
CA ASN A 436 24.02 26.96 -42.05
C ASN A 436 23.70 27.62 -40.73
N ASN A 437 24.49 28.56 -40.22
CA ASN A 437 24.29 29.19 -38.91
C ASN A 437 24.34 28.23 -37.73
N LYS A 438 24.88 27.01 -37.91
CA LYS A 438 25.17 26.07 -36.85
C LYS A 438 26.51 26.39 -36.24
N ILE A 439 26.58 26.36 -34.94
CA ILE A 439 27.80 26.61 -34.17
C ILE A 439 28.32 25.26 -33.69
N ARG A 440 29.59 24.97 -33.98
CA ARG A 440 30.33 23.82 -33.46
C ARG A 440 31.41 24.27 -32.48
N TYR A 441 31.61 23.46 -31.45
CA TYR A 441 32.64 23.68 -30.44
C TYR A 441 33.73 22.63 -30.61
N TYR A 442 34.96 23.07 -30.84
CA TYR A 442 36.11 22.19 -31.06
C TYR A 442 37.17 22.42 -29.98
N ASP A 443 37.76 21.30 -29.51
CA ASP A 443 38.99 21.31 -28.73
C ASP A 443 40.15 20.92 -29.63
N LYS A 444 41.18 21.78 -29.71
CA LYS A 444 42.43 21.53 -30.40
C LYS A 444 43.46 20.92 -29.45
N LEU A 445 44.05 19.82 -29.84
CA LEU A 445 45.15 19.14 -29.17
C LEU A 445 46.33 19.04 -30.13
N SER A 446 47.50 19.50 -29.69
CA SER A 446 48.74 19.44 -30.48
C SER A 446 49.78 18.62 -29.75
N PHE A 447 50.31 17.58 -30.38
CA PHE A 447 51.33 16.70 -29.83
C PHE A 447 52.59 16.70 -30.71
N PRO A 448 53.80 16.85 -30.12
CA PRO A 448 55.03 16.64 -30.86
C PRO A 448 55.14 15.17 -31.29
N SER A 449 55.47 14.92 -32.53
CA SER A 449 55.74 13.58 -33.05
C SER A 449 57.13 13.10 -32.59
N SER A 450 57.36 11.77 -32.66
CA SER A 450 58.71 11.19 -32.50
C SER A 450 59.71 11.67 -33.56
N GLU A 451 59.24 12.16 -34.66
CA GLU A 451 60.05 12.76 -35.72
C GLU A 451 60.28 14.25 -35.43
N LYS A 452 61.53 14.69 -35.62
CA LYS A 452 61.94 16.09 -35.37
C LYS A 452 61.15 17.05 -36.25
N ASN A 453 60.61 18.12 -35.67
CA ASN A 453 59.83 19.17 -36.36
C ASN A 453 58.44 18.72 -36.83
N PHE A 454 57.97 17.53 -36.45
CA PHE A 454 56.62 17.09 -36.77
C PHE A 454 55.70 17.28 -35.57
N VAL A 455 54.45 17.69 -35.82
CA VAL A 455 53.40 17.88 -34.84
C VAL A 455 52.12 17.25 -35.37
N ASP A 456 51.53 16.42 -34.54
CA ASP A 456 50.21 15.86 -34.80
C ASP A 456 49.15 16.72 -34.09
N VAL A 457 48.16 17.20 -34.83
CA VAL A 457 47.09 18.08 -34.35
C VAL A 457 45.76 17.38 -34.52
N PHE A 458 44.97 17.43 -33.47
CA PHE A 458 43.63 16.87 -33.43
C PHE A 458 42.62 17.98 -33.10
N PHE A 459 41.50 18.00 -33.80
CA PHE A 459 40.35 18.82 -33.43
C PHE A 459 39.20 17.88 -33.07
N ILE A 460 38.73 18.00 -31.83
CA ILE A 460 37.69 17.18 -31.25
C ILE A 460 36.42 18.00 -31.21
N ASP A 461 35.34 17.51 -31.82
CA ASP A 461 34.03 18.14 -31.75
C ASP A 461 33.42 17.86 -30.34
N ARG A 462 33.14 18.91 -29.60
CA ARG A 462 32.57 18.91 -28.27
C ARG A 462 31.14 19.48 -28.21
N THR A 463 30.54 19.62 -29.38
CA THR A 463 29.24 20.31 -29.50
C THR A 463 28.15 19.65 -28.65
N GLU A 464 28.06 18.32 -28.68
CA GLU A 464 27.03 17.60 -27.89
C GLU A 464 27.23 17.76 -26.37
N GLU A 465 28.49 17.58 -25.93
CA GLU A 465 28.80 17.70 -24.46
C GLU A 465 28.53 19.12 -23.98
N TYR A 466 28.84 20.12 -24.77
CA TYR A 466 28.57 21.52 -24.45
C TYR A 466 27.06 21.78 -24.37
N LEU A 467 26.25 21.24 -25.29
CA LEU A 467 24.81 21.37 -25.31
C LEU A 467 24.16 20.62 -24.12
N VAL A 468 24.69 19.44 -23.74
CA VAL A 468 24.25 18.69 -22.56
C VAL A 468 24.56 19.47 -21.29
N SER A 469 25.75 20.07 -21.18
CA SER A 469 26.13 20.91 -20.05
C SER A 469 25.20 22.11 -19.88
N LEU A 470 24.78 22.75 -20.96
CA LEU A 470 23.81 23.84 -20.97
C LEU A 470 22.44 23.36 -20.43
N LYS A 471 21.96 22.21 -20.91
CA LYS A 471 20.69 21.62 -20.44
C LYS A 471 20.74 21.25 -18.96
N MET A 472 21.85 20.68 -18.47
CA MET A 472 22.01 20.40 -17.04
C MET A 472 21.93 21.67 -16.21
N LYS A 473 22.51 22.74 -16.67
CA LYS A 473 22.45 24.03 -15.99
C LYS A 473 21.02 24.60 -15.92
N GLU A 474 20.25 24.44 -17.00
CA GLU A 474 18.83 24.80 -17.02
C GLU A 474 18.00 23.96 -16.04
N HIS A 475 18.25 22.62 -15.98
CA HIS A 475 17.58 21.74 -15.02
C HIS A 475 17.91 22.09 -13.57
N GLN A 476 19.14 22.45 -13.28
CA GLN A 476 19.56 22.87 -11.95
C GLN A 476 18.78 24.13 -11.50
N VAL A 477 18.70 25.13 -12.38
CA VAL A 477 17.92 26.34 -12.10
C VAL A 477 16.45 26.05 -11.87
N SER A 478 15.88 25.08 -12.60
CA SER A 478 14.50 24.66 -12.44
C SER A 478 14.26 23.96 -11.10
N LEU A 479 15.20 23.10 -10.65
CA LEU A 479 15.16 22.44 -9.36
C LEU A 479 15.24 23.44 -8.19
N GLU A 480 16.09 24.43 -8.29
CA GLU A 480 16.21 25.49 -7.29
C GLU A 480 14.90 26.32 -7.19
N ALA A 481 14.26 26.59 -8.33
CA ALA A 481 12.97 27.26 -8.35
C ALA A 481 11.85 26.42 -7.70
N LEU A 482 11.85 25.09 -7.93
CA LEU A 482 10.89 24.17 -7.33
C LEU A 482 11.08 24.08 -5.81
N ASN A 483 12.33 23.95 -5.33
CA ASN A 483 12.63 23.95 -3.91
C ASN A 483 12.16 25.24 -3.22
N ARG A 484 12.41 26.37 -3.83
CA ARG A 484 11.95 27.67 -3.31
C ARG A 484 10.42 27.74 -3.23
N ARG A 485 9.73 27.15 -4.21
CA ARG A 485 8.26 27.07 -4.21
C ARG A 485 7.75 26.13 -3.10
N TYR A 486 8.43 25.01 -2.86
CA TYR A 486 8.13 24.08 -1.76
C TYR A 486 8.27 24.79 -0.39
N GLU A 487 9.35 25.52 -0.18
CA GLU A 487 9.58 26.32 1.04
C GLU A 487 8.47 27.35 1.27
N LEU A 488 8.04 28.04 0.22
CA LEU A 488 6.96 29.01 0.32
C LEU A 488 5.61 28.37 0.71
N VAL A 489 5.31 27.16 0.19
CA VAL A 489 4.09 26.41 0.53
C VAL A 489 4.12 25.98 2.00
N LEU A 490 5.20 25.41 2.47
CA LEU A 490 5.33 25.01 3.87
C LEU A 490 5.20 26.20 4.82
N GLY A 491 5.84 27.33 4.50
CA GLY A 491 5.73 28.55 5.28
C GLY A 491 4.32 29.14 5.31
N ALA A 492 3.57 29.00 4.22
CA ALA A 492 2.20 29.55 4.13
C ALA A 492 1.14 28.66 4.80
N THR A 493 1.33 27.34 4.83
CA THR A 493 0.34 26.36 5.29
C THR A 493 0.44 26.00 6.77
N ARG A 494 1.44 26.50 7.49
CA ARG A 494 1.75 26.15 8.88
C ARG A 494 1.95 24.65 9.12
N LEU A 495 2.38 23.93 8.09
CA LEU A 495 2.73 22.52 8.20
C LEU A 495 4.12 22.39 8.81
N ILE A 496 4.26 21.43 9.68
CA ILE A 496 5.55 21.04 10.28
C ILE A 496 5.95 19.71 9.65
N PRO A 497 6.88 19.70 8.70
CA PRO A 497 7.41 18.45 8.18
C PRO A 497 8.14 17.69 9.28
N TRP A 498 7.91 16.40 9.33
CA TRP A 498 8.62 15.56 10.26
C TRP A 498 8.89 14.18 9.64
N THR A 499 9.92 13.54 10.11
CA THR A 499 10.30 12.21 9.68
C THR A 499 10.58 11.33 10.89
N TRP A 500 10.14 10.09 10.81
CA TRP A 500 10.46 9.06 11.77
C TRP A 500 11.32 8.00 11.09
N ASN A 501 12.59 7.93 11.51
CA ASN A 501 13.50 6.90 11.07
C ASN A 501 13.38 5.69 11.99
N LEU A 502 12.85 4.60 11.45
CA LEU A 502 12.55 3.38 12.20
C LEU A 502 13.82 2.58 12.55
N LEU A 503 14.92 2.75 11.81
CA LEU A 503 16.17 2.05 12.06
C LEU A 503 16.89 2.59 13.30
N ASN A 504 17.03 3.89 13.40
CA ASN A 504 17.69 4.53 14.55
C ASN A 504 16.70 4.95 15.66
N LYS A 505 15.38 4.77 15.44
CA LYS A 505 14.30 5.13 16.36
C LYS A 505 14.28 6.62 16.72
N GLU A 506 14.60 7.45 15.75
CA GLU A 506 14.62 8.89 15.91
C GLU A 506 13.52 9.57 15.10
N ILE A 507 12.89 10.56 15.72
CA ILE A 507 11.92 11.43 15.08
C ILE A 507 12.57 12.80 14.92
N SER A 508 12.58 13.34 13.72
CA SER A 508 13.05 14.69 13.44
C SER A 508 11.92 15.56 12.91
N TYR A 509 11.83 16.76 13.46
CA TYR A 509 10.86 17.77 13.04
C TYR A 509 11.61 18.95 12.44
N ASP A 510 11.20 19.37 11.26
CA ASP A 510 11.67 20.60 10.65
C ASP A 510 10.77 21.77 11.06
N ILE A 511 11.17 22.44 12.11
CA ILE A 511 10.44 23.61 12.67
C ILE A 511 10.81 24.93 12.01
N THR A 512 11.67 24.91 10.98
CA THR A 512 12.16 26.09 10.26
C THR A 512 11.01 26.91 9.65
N TYR A 513 9.92 26.24 9.30
CA TYR A 513 8.76 26.84 8.62
C TYR A 513 7.66 27.35 9.56
N VAL A 514 7.79 27.14 10.86
CA VAL A 514 6.84 27.67 11.85
C VAL A 514 7.16 29.12 12.15
N THR A 515 6.86 30.01 11.21
CA THR A 515 6.97 31.46 11.43
C THR A 515 5.63 31.99 11.90
N HIS A 516 5.62 32.70 12.99
CA HIS A 516 4.68 33.60 13.64
C HIS A 516 4.25 33.14 15.03
N GLY A 517 5.03 33.52 15.99
CA GLY A 517 4.55 33.71 17.38
C GLY A 517 4.80 32.57 18.36
N TYR A 518 5.10 31.36 17.91
CA TYR A 518 5.19 30.20 18.78
C TYR A 518 6.55 29.50 18.85
N CYS A 519 7.47 29.75 17.95
CA CYS A 519 8.83 29.19 18.05
C CYS A 519 9.90 30.23 17.69
N LYS A 520 10.85 30.43 18.59
CA LYS A 520 11.96 31.39 18.43
C LYS A 520 13.26 30.79 17.91
N THR A 521 13.28 29.51 17.59
CA THR A 521 14.49 28.78 17.18
C THR A 521 14.39 28.28 15.75
N LYS A 522 15.42 28.51 14.97
CA LYS A 522 15.59 28.09 13.56
C LYS A 522 16.20 26.68 13.43
N ASP A 523 15.90 25.75 14.30
CA ASP A 523 16.59 24.48 14.34
C ASP A 523 15.63 23.29 14.12
N SER A 524 16.09 22.28 13.42
CA SER A 524 15.45 20.96 13.42
C SER A 524 15.59 20.33 14.81
N ARG A 525 14.50 19.80 15.35
CA ARG A 525 14.52 19.11 16.63
C ARG A 525 14.50 17.61 16.40
N MET A 526 15.45 16.92 17.00
CA MET A 526 15.49 15.46 17.05
C MET A 526 15.05 14.97 18.43
N MET A 527 14.29 13.91 18.46
CA MET A 527 13.88 13.23 19.67
C MET A 527 13.79 11.72 19.43
N THR A 528 13.89 10.96 20.49
CA THR A 528 13.69 9.52 20.44
C THR A 528 12.20 9.18 20.24
N GLU A 529 11.92 8.03 19.70
CA GLU A 529 10.54 7.49 19.58
C GLU A 529 9.77 7.55 20.91
N LYS A 530 10.45 7.23 22.02
CA LYS A 530 9.87 7.27 23.36
C LYS A 530 9.47 8.68 23.80
N GLU A 531 10.30 9.66 23.51
CA GLU A 531 10.01 11.08 23.78
C GLU A 531 8.85 11.58 22.89
N GLY A 532 8.83 11.17 21.59
CA GLY A 532 7.75 11.50 20.67
C GLY A 532 6.39 11.00 21.13
N ILE A 533 6.32 9.80 21.72
CA ILE A 533 5.07 9.26 22.28
C ILE A 533 4.68 10.02 23.57
N MET A 534 5.65 10.45 24.36
CA MET A 534 5.39 11.11 25.64
C MET A 534 4.78 12.51 25.49
N ILE A 535 5.10 13.23 24.43
CA ILE A 535 4.51 14.55 24.15
C ILE A 535 3.02 14.47 23.77
N VAL A 536 2.53 13.33 23.27
CA VAL A 536 1.12 13.12 22.95
C VAL A 536 0.31 12.98 24.24
N HIS A 537 -0.88 13.59 24.30
CA HIS A 537 -1.78 13.49 25.43
C HIS A 537 -2.14 12.03 25.75
N GLN A 538 -2.19 11.68 27.04
CA GLN A 538 -2.37 10.29 27.48
C GLN A 538 -3.58 9.58 26.86
N ASP A 539 -4.70 10.28 26.67
CA ASP A 539 -5.92 9.70 26.08
C ASP A 539 -5.78 9.40 24.59
N ASP A 540 -4.89 10.13 23.91
CA ASP A 540 -4.70 10.02 22.46
C ASP A 540 -3.58 9.03 22.10
N ARG A 541 -2.71 8.66 23.04
CA ARG A 541 -1.53 7.81 22.82
C ARG A 541 -1.86 6.45 22.22
N VAL A 542 -2.87 5.79 22.75
CA VAL A 542 -3.27 4.43 22.29
C VAL A 542 -3.80 4.50 20.87
N ARG A 543 -4.61 5.50 20.57
CA ARG A 543 -5.17 5.70 19.23
C ARG A 543 -4.08 6.04 18.22
N MET A 544 -3.20 6.98 18.57
CA MET A 544 -2.06 7.35 17.72
C MET A 544 -1.12 6.18 17.48
N HIS A 545 -0.79 5.43 18.51
CA HIS A 545 0.08 4.26 18.39
C HIS A 545 -0.51 3.20 17.45
N ASN A 546 -1.81 2.92 17.57
CA ASN A 546 -2.47 1.98 16.68
C ASN A 546 -2.51 2.46 15.23
N ALA A 547 -2.76 3.74 15.00
CA ALA A 547 -2.72 4.32 13.67
C ALA A 547 -1.31 4.17 13.02
N TYR A 548 -0.26 4.41 13.79
CA TYR A 548 1.11 4.20 13.30
C TYR A 548 1.45 2.73 13.04
N LEU A 549 0.91 1.80 13.85
CA LEU A 549 1.06 0.36 13.59
C LEU A 549 0.38 -0.05 12.28
N ASP A 550 -0.77 0.50 11.97
CA ASP A 550 -1.46 0.21 10.71
C ASP A 550 -0.63 0.68 9.48
N LEU A 551 0.06 1.81 9.60
CA LEU A 551 0.98 2.29 8.57
C LEU A 551 2.25 1.41 8.50
N TYR A 552 2.80 1.06 9.66
CA TYR A 552 3.98 0.21 9.77
C TYR A 552 3.80 -1.17 9.13
N TYR A 553 2.62 -1.77 9.32
CA TYR A 553 2.28 -3.09 8.73
C TYR A 553 1.63 -3.00 7.34
N ASP A 554 1.76 -1.87 6.64
CA ASP A 554 1.18 -1.64 5.29
C ASP A 554 -0.34 -1.89 5.19
N ARG A 555 -1.07 -1.73 6.28
CA ARG A 555 -2.54 -1.88 6.28
C ARG A 555 -3.22 -0.66 5.67
N VAL A 556 -2.55 0.48 5.76
CA VAL A 556 -2.96 1.75 5.15
C VAL A 556 -1.74 2.44 4.54
N ASN A 557 -1.94 3.20 3.48
CA ASN A 557 -0.87 3.94 2.81
C ASN A 557 -0.64 5.33 3.39
N ILE A 558 -1.65 5.85 4.08
CA ILE A 558 -1.64 7.19 4.68
C ILE A 558 -2.53 7.19 5.90
N ILE A 559 -2.11 7.85 6.93
CA ILE A 559 -2.93 8.12 8.11
C ILE A 559 -3.16 9.63 8.24
N ARG A 560 -4.33 9.97 8.74
CA ARG A 560 -4.70 11.32 9.11
C ARG A 560 -5.35 11.27 10.48
N GLU A 561 -4.65 11.80 11.48
CA GLU A 561 -5.08 11.72 12.87
C GLU A 561 -5.02 13.06 13.57
N GLU A 562 -6.10 13.44 14.21
CA GLU A 562 -6.16 14.59 15.09
C GLU A 562 -5.81 14.15 16.52
N HIS A 563 -4.86 14.81 17.14
CA HIS A 563 -4.43 14.49 18.51
C HIS A 563 -3.94 15.72 19.24
N ARG A 564 -3.91 15.63 20.53
CA ARG A 564 -3.34 16.64 21.40
C ARG A 564 -1.88 16.32 21.67
N SER A 565 -1.01 17.27 21.42
CA SER A 565 0.41 17.14 21.72
C SER A 565 0.94 18.39 22.41
N LEU A 566 1.98 18.23 23.21
CA LEU A 566 2.71 19.34 23.77
C LEU A 566 3.42 20.09 22.65
N PHE A 567 3.28 21.40 22.63
CA PHE A 567 3.99 22.24 21.69
C PHE A 567 5.37 22.60 22.24
N TRP A 568 6.34 22.82 21.35
CA TRP A 568 7.75 23.04 21.74
C TRP A 568 8.05 24.47 22.19
N ASP A 569 7.08 25.23 22.62
CA ASP A 569 7.24 26.62 23.08
C ASP A 569 7.66 26.72 24.56
N GLY A 570 7.75 25.57 25.25
CA GLY A 570 8.11 25.50 26.67
C GLY A 570 6.91 25.69 27.61
N THR A 571 5.70 25.69 27.09
CA THR A 571 4.45 25.61 27.87
C THR A 571 4.07 24.14 28.06
N ASP A 572 3.49 23.80 29.22
CA ASP A 572 2.93 22.45 29.47
C ASP A 572 1.49 22.33 28.95
N GLU A 573 1.11 23.15 27.98
CA GLU A 573 -0.23 23.13 27.39
C GLU A 573 -0.29 22.24 26.16
N TYR A 574 -1.35 21.44 26.08
CA TYR A 574 -1.62 20.57 24.93
C TYR A 574 -2.34 21.35 23.82
N VAL A 575 -1.77 21.29 22.62
CA VAL A 575 -2.34 21.88 21.41
C VAL A 575 -2.85 20.78 20.50
N TRP A 576 -3.94 21.03 19.78
CA TRP A 576 -4.45 20.12 18.77
C TRP A 576 -3.59 20.15 17.51
N PHE A 577 -3.16 18.98 17.09
CA PHE A 577 -2.48 18.74 15.83
C PHE A 577 -3.28 17.80 14.96
N GLU A 578 -3.18 17.98 13.68
CA GLU A 578 -3.59 17.00 12.69
C GLU A 578 -2.32 16.47 12.01
N SER A 579 -2.04 15.18 12.19
CA SER A 579 -0.89 14.51 11.58
C SER A 579 -1.29 13.79 10.31
N PHE A 580 -0.58 14.10 9.24
CA PHE A 580 -0.62 13.35 7.98
C PHE A 580 0.67 12.57 7.87
N VAL A 581 0.58 11.26 7.80
CA VAL A 581 1.77 10.40 7.78
C VAL A 581 1.65 9.38 6.66
N THR A 582 2.72 9.24 5.94
CA THR A 582 2.88 8.22 4.90
C THR A 582 4.26 7.60 5.03
N VAL A 583 4.43 6.42 4.46
CA VAL A 583 5.76 5.81 4.35
C VAL A 583 6.58 6.64 3.36
N GLY A 584 7.75 7.06 3.81
CA GLY A 584 8.73 7.75 2.97
C GLY A 584 9.58 6.77 2.16
N ASP A 585 10.89 6.86 2.32
CA ASP A 585 11.83 5.95 1.66
C ASP A 585 11.93 4.64 2.45
N ARG A 586 12.00 3.53 1.73
CA ARG A 586 12.36 2.21 2.28
C ARG A 586 13.83 1.94 1.96
N ASP A 587 14.52 1.28 2.87
CA ASP A 587 15.89 0.82 2.60
C ASP A 587 15.92 -0.27 1.50
N GLY A 588 17.14 -0.65 1.09
CA GLY A 588 17.32 -1.68 0.06
C GLY A 588 16.80 -3.08 0.43
N GLU A 589 16.38 -3.28 1.68
CA GLU A 589 15.78 -4.53 2.18
C GLU A 589 14.26 -4.41 2.35
N GLY A 590 13.69 -3.25 2.08
CA GLY A 590 12.24 -2.98 2.11
C GLY A 590 11.70 -2.62 3.50
N HIS A 591 12.59 -2.27 4.44
CA HIS A 591 12.23 -1.80 5.79
C HIS A 591 11.96 -0.31 5.83
#